data_c6e4b94b8989ded33d1591baa05c8bf0
#
_entry.id   c6e4b94b8989ded33d1591baa05c8bf0
#
_cell.length_a   1.000
_cell.length_b   1.000
_cell.length_c   1.000
_cell.angle_alpha   90.00
_cell.angle_beta   90.00
_cell.angle_gamma   90.00
#
_symmetry.space_group_name_H-M   'P 1'
#
loop_
_entity.id
_entity.type
_entity.pdbx_description
1 polymer ?
#
loop_
_entity_poly.entity_id
_entity_poly.type
_entity_poly.pdbx_seq_one_letter_code
_entity_poly.pdbx_strand_id
1 'polypeptide(L)'
;GVAYREDVDQVMAVMHEVAAQLRADETFGPRILGDLEMAGVDQWADSAVVIRCRLRCQPIEQWGVRREYLRRLKKAFDQAGIEIPYPHLTVYAGEGKDGSAPAFRLHTAPIEATPGART
;
A
#
# COMPACT_ATOMS: atom_id res chain seq x y z
N GLY A 1 1.65 -2.27 2.98
CA GLY A 1 0.79 -1.38 3.75
C GLY A 1 -0.26 -0.71 2.91
N VAL A 2 -1.51 -0.82 3.28
CA VAL A 2 -2.62 -0.12 2.61
C VAL A 2 -3.38 0.72 3.62
N ALA A 3 -4.14 1.71 3.14
CA ALA A 3 -4.90 2.59 4.02
C ALA A 3 -5.94 1.80 4.83
N TYR A 4 -6.22 2.27 6.04
CA TYR A 4 -7.18 1.58 6.93
C TYR A 4 -8.58 1.47 6.34
N ARG A 5 -8.96 2.39 5.46
CA ARG A 5 -10.29 2.38 4.83
C ARG A 5 -10.42 1.37 3.69
N GLU A 6 -9.32 0.74 3.29
CA GLU A 6 -9.38 -0.22 2.20
C GLU A 6 -9.98 -1.54 2.65
N ASP A 7 -10.68 -2.20 1.72
CA ASP A 7 -11.20 -3.52 1.96
C ASP A 7 -10.07 -4.53 1.81
N VAL A 8 -9.66 -5.16 2.90
CA VAL A 8 -8.52 -6.08 2.89
C VAL A 8 -8.76 -7.29 2.00
N ASP A 9 -10.00 -7.73 1.86
CA ASP A 9 -10.30 -8.86 0.98
C ASP A 9 -10.09 -8.49 -0.48
N GLN A 10 -10.47 -7.29 -0.87
CA GLN A 10 -10.21 -6.80 -2.22
C GLN A 10 -8.71 -6.65 -2.45
N VAL A 11 -7.98 -6.12 -1.48
CA VAL A 11 -6.53 -5.97 -1.59
C VAL A 11 -5.86 -7.32 -1.78
N MET A 12 -6.24 -8.31 -0.98
CA MET A 12 -5.67 -9.65 -1.09
C MET A 12 -6.00 -10.30 -2.43
N ALA A 13 -7.20 -10.07 -2.96
CA ALA A 13 -7.57 -10.59 -4.28
C ALA A 13 -6.68 -9.99 -5.37
N VAL A 14 -6.40 -8.70 -5.31
CA VAL A 14 -5.50 -8.05 -6.25
C VAL A 14 -4.08 -8.61 -6.13
N MET A 15 -3.61 -8.85 -4.90
CA MET A 15 -2.29 -9.42 -4.67
C MET A 15 -2.17 -10.82 -5.29
N HIS A 16 -3.20 -11.65 -5.16
CA HIS A 16 -3.22 -12.98 -5.79
C HIS A 16 -3.24 -12.87 -7.31
N GLU A 17 -4.01 -11.96 -7.85
CA GLU A 17 -4.10 -11.79 -9.29
C GLU A 17 -2.78 -11.34 -9.90
N VAL A 18 -2.10 -10.39 -9.28
CA VAL A 18 -0.80 -9.92 -9.73
C VAL A 18 0.22 -11.05 -9.69
N ALA A 19 0.20 -11.88 -8.65
CA ALA A 19 1.10 -13.03 -8.55
C ALA A 19 0.82 -14.04 -9.66
N ALA A 20 -0.44 -14.29 -9.98
CA ALA A 20 -0.82 -15.21 -11.05
C ALA A 20 -0.33 -14.68 -12.40
N GLN A 21 -0.47 -13.40 -12.66
CA GLN A 21 0.02 -12.79 -13.89
C GLN A 21 1.55 -12.89 -13.99
N LEU A 22 2.24 -12.69 -12.87
CA LEU A 22 3.69 -12.79 -12.85
C LEU A 22 4.15 -14.22 -13.12
N ARG A 23 3.45 -15.22 -12.58
CA ARG A 23 3.75 -16.62 -12.85
C ARG A 23 3.50 -17.00 -14.30
N ALA A 24 2.58 -16.35 -14.97
CA ALA A 24 2.31 -16.57 -16.39
C ALA A 24 3.28 -15.86 -17.31
N ASP A 25 4.13 -14.98 -16.76
CA ASP A 25 5.11 -14.23 -17.54
C ASP A 25 6.23 -15.15 -18.01
N GLU A 26 6.63 -14.99 -19.27
CA GLU A 26 7.66 -15.85 -19.85
C GLU A 26 9.02 -15.69 -19.17
N THR A 27 9.32 -14.50 -18.70
CA THR A 27 10.60 -14.19 -18.08
C THR A 27 10.63 -14.58 -16.61
N PHE A 28 9.58 -14.23 -15.88
CA PHE A 28 9.54 -14.40 -14.43
C PHE A 28 8.89 -15.69 -13.98
N GLY A 29 7.98 -16.23 -14.76
CA GLY A 29 7.28 -17.48 -14.41
C GLY A 29 8.22 -18.60 -14.00
N PRO A 30 9.26 -18.91 -14.80
CA PRO A 30 10.17 -19.99 -14.44
C PRO A 30 10.99 -19.76 -13.16
N ARG A 31 11.03 -18.52 -12.68
CA ARG A 31 11.78 -18.17 -11.46
C ARG A 31 10.94 -18.35 -10.20
N ILE A 32 9.64 -18.61 -10.35
CA ILE A 32 8.69 -18.72 -9.25
C ILE A 32 8.33 -20.18 -9.07
N LEU A 33 8.42 -20.68 -7.83
CA LEU A 33 8.28 -22.10 -7.54
C LEU A 33 6.85 -22.53 -7.19
N GLY A 34 5.98 -21.59 -6.89
CA GLY A 34 4.62 -21.95 -6.48
C GLY A 34 3.69 -20.76 -6.42
N ASP A 35 2.47 -21.01 -5.96
CA ASP A 35 1.48 -19.95 -5.82
C ASP A 35 1.81 -19.01 -4.67
N LEU A 36 1.25 -17.81 -4.71
CA LEU A 36 1.39 -16.86 -3.64
C LEU A 36 0.79 -17.44 -2.36
N GLU A 37 1.57 -17.41 -1.28
CA GLU A 37 1.10 -17.81 0.03
C GLU A 37 0.66 -16.55 0.78
N MET A 38 -0.63 -16.45 1.05
CA MET A 38 -1.17 -15.29 1.73
C MET A 38 -1.19 -15.51 3.22
N ALA A 39 -0.43 -14.71 3.95
CA ALA A 39 -0.46 -14.76 5.41
C ALA A 39 -1.64 -13.95 5.96
N GLY A 40 -2.14 -12.98 5.19
CA GLY A 40 -3.26 -12.16 5.60
C GLY A 40 -2.84 -10.88 6.28
N VAL A 41 -3.75 -10.32 7.08
CA VAL A 41 -3.45 -9.11 7.83
C VAL A 41 -2.43 -9.45 8.90
N ASP A 42 -1.26 -8.82 8.79
CA ASP A 42 -0.15 -9.10 9.71
C ASP A 42 -0.12 -8.12 10.87
N GLN A 43 -0.48 -6.88 10.61
CA GLN A 43 -0.29 -5.85 11.61
C GLN A 43 -1.13 -4.62 11.29
N TRP A 44 -1.62 -3.96 12.34
CA TRP A 44 -2.21 -2.64 12.23
C TRP A 44 -1.13 -1.65 12.63
N ALA A 45 -0.51 -1.04 11.64
CA ALA A 45 0.53 -0.06 11.87
C ALA A 45 -0.07 1.34 12.07
N ASP A 46 0.76 2.33 12.34
CA ASP A 46 0.28 3.68 12.65
C ASP A 46 -0.58 4.29 11.55
N SER A 47 -0.21 4.10 10.30
CA SER A 47 -0.90 4.72 9.17
C SER A 47 -1.41 3.71 8.15
N ALA A 48 -1.27 2.44 8.42
CA ALA A 48 -1.58 1.41 7.43
C ALA A 48 -1.92 0.08 8.05
N VAL A 49 -2.73 -0.69 7.34
CA VAL A 49 -2.91 -2.11 7.61
C VAL A 49 -1.84 -2.84 6.80
N VAL A 50 -1.04 -3.65 7.45
CA VAL A 50 0.02 -4.41 6.78
C VAL A 50 -0.50 -5.79 6.44
N ILE A 51 -0.46 -6.12 5.16
CA ILE A 51 -0.84 -7.44 4.66
C ILE A 51 0.43 -8.12 4.19
N ARG A 52 0.64 -9.33 4.66
CA ARG A 52 1.86 -10.08 4.36
C ARG A 52 1.56 -11.25 3.45
N CYS A 53 2.43 -11.45 2.49
CA CYS A 53 2.38 -12.61 1.61
C CYS A 53 3.79 -13.09 1.33
N ARG A 54 3.87 -14.27 0.73
CA ARG A 54 5.15 -14.88 0.41
C ARG A 54 5.08 -15.51 -0.97
N LEU A 55 6.13 -15.35 -1.73
CA LEU A 55 6.25 -15.95 -3.05
C LEU A 55 7.59 -16.71 -3.09
N ARG A 56 7.53 -18.02 -3.28
CA ARG A 56 8.74 -18.84 -3.29
C ARG A 56 9.39 -18.76 -4.65
N CYS A 57 10.69 -18.54 -4.66
CA CYS A 57 11.44 -18.32 -5.89
C CYS A 57 12.67 -19.20 -5.95
N GLN A 58 13.20 -19.36 -7.15
CA GLN A 58 14.49 -20.01 -7.34
C GLN A 58 15.58 -19.23 -6.60
N PRO A 59 16.61 -19.90 -6.09
CA PRO A 59 17.70 -19.22 -5.38
C PRO A 59 18.29 -18.10 -6.23
N ILE A 60 18.60 -16.98 -5.56
CA ILE A 60 19.18 -15.78 -6.17
C ILE A 60 18.18 -14.98 -7.00
N GLU A 61 17.06 -15.56 -7.40
CA GLU A 61 16.06 -14.86 -8.19
C GLU A 61 15.08 -14.03 -7.36
N GLN A 62 15.08 -14.21 -6.03
CA GLN A 62 14.08 -13.62 -5.17
C GLN A 62 14.06 -12.09 -5.21
N TRP A 63 15.19 -11.44 -5.35
CA TRP A 63 15.22 -9.98 -5.38
C TRP A 63 14.63 -9.42 -6.66
N GLY A 64 14.92 -10.04 -7.80
CA GLY A 64 14.36 -9.62 -9.09
C GLY A 64 12.86 -9.85 -9.15
N VAL A 65 12.40 -11.01 -8.69
CA VAL A 65 10.98 -11.33 -8.61
C VAL A 65 10.26 -10.37 -7.66
N ARG A 66 10.85 -10.09 -6.50
CA ARG A 66 10.27 -9.17 -5.54
C ARG A 66 10.09 -7.77 -6.13
N ARG A 67 11.12 -7.26 -6.80
CA ARG A 67 11.03 -5.93 -7.41
C ARG A 67 9.94 -5.87 -8.48
N GLU A 68 9.87 -6.88 -9.32
CA GLU A 68 8.86 -6.91 -10.37
C GLU A 68 7.45 -7.07 -9.81
N TYR A 69 7.30 -7.91 -8.79
CA TYR A 69 6.01 -8.07 -8.12
C TYR A 69 5.54 -6.74 -7.52
N LEU A 70 6.41 -6.06 -6.81
CA LEU A 70 6.07 -4.78 -6.20
C LEU A 70 5.73 -3.71 -7.25
N ARG A 71 6.44 -3.71 -8.37
CA ARG A 71 6.16 -2.78 -9.46
C ARG A 71 4.76 -3.02 -10.05
N ARG A 72 4.45 -4.28 -10.32
CA ARG A 72 3.14 -4.65 -10.88
C ARG A 72 2.03 -4.43 -9.87
N LEU A 73 2.30 -4.71 -8.61
CA LEU A 73 1.33 -4.53 -7.55
C LEU A 73 0.99 -3.04 -7.37
N LYS A 74 1.98 -2.17 -7.45
CA LYS A 74 1.75 -0.73 -7.37
C LYS A 74 0.81 -0.27 -8.48
N LYS A 75 1.06 -0.73 -9.72
CA LYS A 75 0.19 -0.40 -10.84
C LYS A 75 -1.22 -0.94 -10.66
N ALA A 76 -1.34 -2.18 -10.20
CA ALA A 76 -2.64 -2.79 -9.98
C ALA A 76 -3.43 -2.07 -8.89
N PHE A 77 -2.77 -1.66 -7.83
CA PHE A 77 -3.41 -0.88 -6.76
C PHE A 77 -3.89 0.47 -7.28
N ASP A 78 -3.08 1.15 -8.08
CA ASP A 78 -3.49 2.42 -8.66
C ASP A 78 -4.72 2.25 -9.55
N GLN A 79 -4.76 1.20 -10.35
CA GLN A 79 -5.90 0.92 -11.22
C GLN A 79 -7.15 0.53 -10.45
N ALA A 80 -7.00 -0.15 -9.34
CA ALA A 80 -8.12 -0.57 -8.50
C ALA A 80 -8.55 0.51 -7.51
N GLY A 81 -7.85 1.63 -7.44
CA GLY A 81 -8.17 2.70 -6.50
C GLY A 81 -7.78 2.38 -5.07
N ILE A 82 -6.87 1.44 -4.87
CA ILE A 82 -6.38 1.08 -3.53
C ILE A 82 -5.29 2.05 -3.12
N GLU A 83 -5.49 2.69 -1.98
CA GLU A 83 -4.57 3.72 -1.50
C GLU A 83 -3.46 3.11 -0.67
N ILE A 84 -2.22 3.50 -0.98
CA ILE A 84 -1.05 3.20 -0.15
C ILE A 84 -0.74 4.48 0.61
N PRO A 85 -0.94 4.50 1.93
CA PRO A 85 -0.82 5.75 2.67
C PRO A 85 0.64 6.15 2.87
N TYR A 86 0.84 7.46 2.89
CA TYR A 86 2.10 8.00 3.37
C TYR A 86 2.01 8.11 4.89
N PRO A 87 3.14 8.13 5.60
CA PRO A 87 3.13 8.42 7.03
C PRO A 87 2.44 9.76 7.28
N HIS A 88 1.51 9.79 8.21
CA HIS A 88 0.80 11.01 8.53
C HIS A 88 0.53 11.08 10.03
N LEU A 89 0.25 12.28 10.50
CA LEU A 89 -0.05 12.55 11.88
C LEU A 89 -1.46 13.09 11.98
N THR A 90 -2.23 12.52 12.88
CA THR A 90 -3.56 13.05 13.18
C THR A 90 -3.44 13.95 14.39
N VAL A 91 -3.92 15.17 14.27
CA VAL A 91 -3.84 16.16 15.32
C VAL A 91 -5.23 16.42 15.88
N TYR A 92 -5.35 16.31 17.19
CA TYR A 92 -6.59 16.60 17.88
C TYR A 92 -6.44 17.83 18.75
N ALA A 93 -7.47 18.67 18.80
CA ALA A 93 -7.53 19.72 19.79
C ALA A 93 -7.99 19.09 21.10
N GLY A 94 -7.19 19.19 22.14
CA GLY A 94 -7.55 18.65 23.44
C GLY A 94 -8.71 19.44 24.06
N GLU A 95 -9.50 18.77 24.88
CA GLU A 95 -10.59 19.43 25.59
C GLU A 95 -10.14 19.92 26.95
N GLY A 96 -10.61 21.09 27.34
CA GLY A 96 -10.45 21.56 28.71
C GLY A 96 -11.33 20.78 29.65
N LYS A 97 -11.12 20.95 30.95
CA LYS A 97 -11.91 20.24 31.95
C LYS A 97 -13.40 20.62 31.92
N ASP A 98 -13.71 21.76 31.33
CA ASP A 98 -15.08 22.23 31.17
C ASP A 98 -15.71 21.74 29.87
N GLY A 99 -15.01 20.90 29.13
CA GLY A 99 -15.50 20.38 27.85
C GLY A 99 -15.21 21.28 26.66
N SER A 100 -14.54 22.40 26.88
CA SER A 100 -14.20 23.29 25.77
C SER A 100 -12.94 22.81 25.06
N ALA A 101 -12.85 23.08 23.77
CA ALA A 101 -11.67 22.78 22.99
C ALA A 101 -11.22 24.04 22.24
N PRO A 102 -9.93 24.32 22.19
CA PRO A 102 -9.44 25.47 21.42
C PRO A 102 -9.70 25.25 19.94
N ALA A 103 -9.97 26.32 19.23
CA ALA A 103 -10.14 26.26 17.81
C ALA A 103 -8.78 26.16 17.13
N PHE A 104 -8.70 25.29 16.13
CA PHE A 104 -7.54 25.28 15.28
C PHE A 104 -7.71 26.30 14.16
N ARG A 105 -6.66 27.03 13.91
CA ARG A 105 -6.63 27.85 12.74
C ARG A 105 -5.60 27.27 11.80
N LEU A 106 -6.07 26.66 10.75
CA LEU A 106 -5.17 26.17 9.74
C LEU A 106 -5.01 27.21 8.66
N HIS A 107 -3.80 27.66 8.50
CA HIS A 107 -3.50 28.61 7.45
C HIS A 107 -2.85 27.86 6.30
N THR A 108 -3.65 27.57 5.29
CA THR A 108 -3.12 26.89 4.12
C THR A 108 -2.91 27.90 3.03
N ALA A 109 -1.69 28.14 2.70
CA ALA A 109 -1.41 28.90 1.49
C ALA A 109 -1.75 28.02 0.31
N PRO A 110 -2.33 28.58 -0.75
CA PRO A 110 -2.54 27.82 -1.96
C PRO A 110 -1.17 27.36 -2.42
N ILE A 111 -1.12 26.12 -2.74
CA ILE A 111 0.06 25.61 -3.34
C ILE A 111 0.19 26.39 -4.60
N GLU A 112 1.19 27.21 -4.62
CA GLU A 112 1.46 27.88 -5.77
C GLU A 112 1.71 26.92 -6.74
N ALA A 113 0.77 26.76 -7.49
CA ALA A 113 0.93 25.88 -8.53
C ALA A 113 2.11 26.33 -9.26
N THR A 114 3.11 26.10 -8.70
CA THR A 114 4.22 26.11 -9.52
C THR A 114 3.84 25.24 -10.62
N PRO A 115 3.66 25.76 -11.76
CA PRO A 115 3.30 24.97 -12.91
C PRO A 115 4.28 23.86 -13.03
N GLY A 116 3.79 22.72 -13.12
CA GLY A 116 4.66 21.61 -13.20
C GLY A 116 4.99 21.03 -11.86
N ALA A 117 4.84 21.72 -10.83
CA ALA A 117 5.07 21.18 -9.53
C ALA A 117 3.94 20.31 -9.11
N ARG A 118 2.87 20.44 -9.83
CA ARG A 118 1.74 19.68 -9.56
C ARG A 118 1.23 19.30 -10.78
N THR A 119 1.14 18.38 -11.04
CA THR A 119 0.54 17.87 -12.23
C THR A 119 -0.27 16.66 -11.90
#